data_8b79b1e9ecfdcd695f4832dee23b5d63
#
_entry.id   8b79b1e9ecfdcd695f4832dee23b5d63
#
_cell.length_a   1.000
_cell.length_b   1.000
_cell.length_c   1.000
_cell.angle_alpha   90.00
_cell.angle_beta   90.00
_cell.angle_gamma   90.00
#
_symmetry.space_group_name_H-M   'P 1'
#
loop_
_entity.id
_entity.type
_entity.pdbx_description
1 polymer ?
#
loop_
_entity_poly.entity_id
_entity_poly.type
_entity_poly.pdbx_seq_one_letter_code
_entity_poly.pdbx_strand_id
1 'polypeptide(L)'
;DDLVTKGTNEPYRMMTSRSEYRLILRQDNADLRLTEKGHDIGLVTEERYAHFLSRKKAYEEAMAYIRTKRFTPKAAVNAALASVGSAPLTTGIGADKILKRPEMTYQTMVDVLGCPAFDPEAVEEMEITVKYEGYIARQEAAVQKAARMEKEKMPEDIDYLHLDGISIEARQKLDQIRPLSLGQASRISGVSPADMSVLMVYVKRMKGNQ
;
A
#
# COMPACT_ATOMS: atom_id res chain seq x y z
N ASP A 1 -12.95 -1.71 -8.46
CA ASP A 1 -13.82 -2.90 -8.41
C ASP A 1 -15.32 -2.57 -8.46
N ASP A 2 -15.84 -1.66 -7.66
CA ASP A 2 -17.28 -1.36 -7.58
C ASP A 2 -17.94 -1.15 -8.96
N LEU A 3 -17.35 -0.32 -9.81
CA LEU A 3 -17.90 -0.03 -11.14
C LEU A 3 -17.94 -1.24 -12.07
N VAL A 4 -16.96 -2.12 -11.96
CA VAL A 4 -16.82 -3.29 -12.83
C VAL A 4 -17.64 -4.46 -12.33
N THR A 5 -17.72 -4.66 -11.01
CA THR A 5 -18.34 -5.85 -10.41
C THR A 5 -19.79 -5.65 -10.01
N LYS A 6 -20.18 -4.43 -9.57
CA LYS A 6 -21.53 -4.13 -9.07
C LYS A 6 -22.36 -3.30 -10.04
N GLY A 7 -21.69 -2.55 -10.95
CA GLY A 7 -22.33 -1.57 -11.81
C GLY A 7 -22.92 -0.39 -11.01
N THR A 8 -23.62 0.50 -11.72
CA THR A 8 -24.34 1.62 -11.10
C THR A 8 -25.64 1.88 -11.86
N ASN A 9 -26.73 2.08 -11.12
CA ASN A 9 -28.03 2.45 -11.69
C ASN A 9 -28.22 3.98 -11.75
N GLU A 10 -27.31 4.74 -11.20
CA GLU A 10 -27.30 6.21 -11.10
C GLU A 10 -25.86 6.73 -11.31
N PRO A 11 -25.66 8.05 -11.54
CA PRO A 11 -24.32 8.62 -11.66
C PRO A 11 -23.44 8.27 -10.46
N TYR A 12 -22.28 7.64 -10.70
CA TYR A 12 -21.39 7.21 -9.65
C TYR A 12 -20.60 8.39 -9.06
N ARG A 13 -20.75 8.63 -7.77
CA ARG A 13 -19.96 9.61 -7.06
C ARG A 13 -18.64 8.99 -6.58
N MET A 14 -17.52 9.43 -7.14
CA MET A 14 -16.20 9.01 -6.68
C MET A 14 -15.90 9.60 -5.29
N MET A 15 -15.68 8.73 -4.32
CA MET A 15 -15.32 9.11 -2.95
C MET A 15 -14.03 8.39 -2.55
N THR A 16 -13.11 9.11 -1.92
CA THR A 16 -11.82 8.54 -1.46
C THR A 16 -11.99 7.41 -0.44
N SER A 17 -13.11 7.40 0.31
CA SER A 17 -13.46 6.32 1.25
C SER A 17 -13.72 4.97 0.57
N ARG A 18 -14.08 4.98 -0.72
CA ARG A 18 -14.32 3.77 -1.52
C ARG A 18 -13.11 3.38 -2.38
N SER A 19 -12.03 4.15 -2.34
CA SER A 19 -10.80 3.80 -3.06
C SER A 19 -10.07 2.67 -2.35
N GLU A 20 -9.89 1.56 -3.04
CA GLU A 20 -9.02 0.49 -2.59
C GLU A 20 -7.57 0.97 -2.62
N TYR A 21 -6.76 0.50 -1.66
CA TYR A 21 -5.32 0.74 -1.60
C TYR A 21 -4.92 2.22 -1.65
N ARG A 22 -5.74 3.10 -1.06
CA ARG A 22 -5.58 4.57 -1.10
C ARG A 22 -4.26 5.09 -0.52
N LEU A 23 -3.56 4.31 0.31
CA LEU A 23 -2.23 4.68 0.82
C LEU A 23 -1.10 4.39 -0.16
N ILE A 24 -1.35 3.50 -1.13
CA ILE A 24 -0.41 3.18 -2.22
C ILE A 24 -0.74 4.05 -3.44
N LEU A 25 -2.04 4.18 -3.76
CA LEU A 25 -2.52 4.89 -4.95
C LEU A 25 -2.83 6.36 -4.60
N ARG A 26 -1.78 7.12 -4.28
CA ARG A 26 -1.91 8.55 -3.96
C ARG A 26 -1.66 9.42 -5.19
N GLN A 27 -2.11 10.68 -5.11
CA GLN A 27 -1.86 11.69 -6.14
C GLN A 27 -0.37 12.10 -6.16
N ASP A 28 0.21 12.30 -4.97
CA ASP A 28 1.59 12.75 -4.77
C ASP A 28 2.64 11.78 -5.35
N ASN A 29 2.36 10.47 -5.38
CA ASN A 29 3.26 9.47 -5.93
C ASN A 29 2.83 8.92 -7.31
N ALA A 30 1.88 9.55 -7.96
CA ALA A 30 1.33 9.06 -9.22
C ALA A 30 2.38 9.03 -10.35
N ASP A 31 3.27 10.00 -10.37
CA ASP A 31 4.37 10.08 -11.34
C ASP A 31 5.38 8.96 -11.12
N LEU A 32 5.77 8.66 -9.88
CA LEU A 32 6.68 7.55 -9.57
C LEU A 32 6.13 6.19 -10.01
N ARG A 33 4.79 6.03 -10.06
CA ARG A 33 4.14 4.79 -10.46
C ARG A 33 3.84 4.68 -11.95
N LEU A 34 3.59 5.80 -12.63
CA LEU A 34 2.96 5.80 -13.94
C LEU A 34 3.80 6.43 -15.05
N THR A 35 4.74 7.36 -14.74
CA THR A 35 5.45 8.11 -15.78
C THR A 35 6.32 7.24 -16.66
N GLU A 36 7.04 6.28 -16.09
CA GLU A 36 7.85 5.33 -16.88
C GLU A 36 6.98 4.54 -17.85
N LYS A 37 5.86 3.98 -17.36
CA LYS A 37 4.90 3.25 -18.20
C LYS A 37 4.30 4.13 -19.29
N GLY A 38 3.97 5.38 -18.95
CA GLY A 38 3.47 6.35 -19.91
C GLY A 38 4.48 6.71 -20.99
N HIS A 39 5.76 6.78 -20.63
CA HIS A 39 6.86 6.98 -21.57
C HIS A 39 7.03 5.77 -22.51
N ASP A 40 7.07 4.55 -21.96
CA ASP A 40 7.24 3.31 -22.72
C ASP A 40 6.17 3.11 -23.80
N ILE A 41 4.94 3.61 -23.57
CA ILE A 41 3.83 3.54 -24.54
C ILE A 41 3.63 4.84 -25.33
N GLY A 42 4.57 5.79 -25.26
CA GLY A 42 4.58 7.00 -26.06
C GLY A 42 3.59 8.11 -25.61
N LEU A 43 3.04 8.04 -24.41
CA LEU A 43 2.14 9.08 -23.86
C LEU A 43 2.87 10.23 -23.15
N VAL A 44 4.11 10.02 -22.75
CA VAL A 44 4.94 11.02 -22.06
C VAL A 44 6.06 11.45 -22.98
N THR A 45 6.21 12.78 -23.18
CA THR A 45 7.26 13.35 -24.01
C THR A 45 8.64 13.21 -23.34
N GLU A 46 9.73 13.22 -24.15
CA GLU A 46 11.10 13.15 -23.65
C GLU A 46 11.41 14.25 -22.62
N GLU A 47 10.93 15.47 -22.84
CA GLU A 47 11.10 16.59 -21.91
C GLU A 47 10.49 16.32 -20.55
N ARG A 48 9.24 15.85 -20.53
CA ARG A 48 8.54 15.47 -19.27
C ARG A 48 9.21 14.28 -18.60
N TYR A 49 9.69 13.34 -19.37
CA TYR A 49 10.40 12.17 -18.85
C TYR A 49 11.74 12.56 -18.22
N ALA A 50 12.50 13.44 -18.85
CA ALA A 50 13.76 13.96 -18.28
C ALA A 50 13.51 14.71 -16.95
N HIS A 51 12.46 15.53 -16.87
CA HIS A 51 12.06 16.18 -15.61
C HIS A 51 11.69 15.17 -14.53
N PHE A 52 10.91 14.16 -14.88
CA PHE A 52 10.56 13.06 -13.97
C PHE A 52 11.80 12.32 -13.44
N LEU A 53 12.76 11.99 -14.31
CA LEU A 53 14.00 11.32 -13.89
C LEU A 53 14.81 12.14 -12.89
N SER A 54 14.86 13.47 -13.07
CA SER A 54 15.53 14.37 -12.12
C SER A 54 14.83 14.35 -10.75
N ARG A 55 13.49 14.41 -10.73
CA ARG A 55 12.69 14.33 -9.50
C ARG A 55 12.83 12.96 -8.81
N LYS A 56 12.75 11.89 -9.57
CA LYS A 56 12.94 10.52 -9.07
C LYS A 56 14.31 10.36 -8.42
N LYS A 57 15.36 10.88 -9.04
CA LYS A 57 16.71 10.87 -8.49
C LYS A 57 16.79 11.64 -7.16
N ALA A 58 16.21 12.82 -7.09
CA ALA A 58 16.17 13.62 -5.86
C ALA A 58 15.44 12.87 -4.73
N TYR A 59 14.33 12.22 -5.02
CA TYR A 59 13.61 11.36 -4.07
C TYR A 59 14.46 10.18 -3.61
N GLU A 60 15.14 9.47 -4.51
CA GLU A 60 15.98 8.33 -4.19
C GLU A 60 17.17 8.75 -3.29
N GLU A 61 17.77 9.91 -3.56
CA GLU A 61 18.86 10.47 -2.73
C GLU A 61 18.36 10.81 -1.31
N ALA A 62 17.20 11.46 -1.19
CA ALA A 62 16.60 11.77 0.11
C ALA A 62 16.24 10.49 0.89
N MET A 63 15.66 9.49 0.22
CA MET A 63 15.35 8.19 0.81
C MET A 63 16.61 7.43 1.25
N ALA A 64 17.65 7.42 0.44
CA ALA A 64 18.91 6.79 0.81
C ALA A 64 19.53 7.45 2.03
N TYR A 65 19.52 8.78 2.09
CA TYR A 65 20.00 9.51 3.26
C TYR A 65 19.22 9.14 4.53
N ILE A 66 17.89 9.26 4.51
CA ILE A 66 17.07 9.03 5.71
C ILE A 66 17.17 7.58 6.22
N ARG A 67 17.38 6.61 5.34
CA ARG A 67 17.55 5.19 5.68
C ARG A 67 18.92 4.84 6.25
N THR A 68 19.97 5.52 5.79
CA THR A 68 21.35 5.20 6.18
C THR A 68 21.86 6.04 7.34
N LYS A 69 21.39 7.28 7.47
CA LYS A 69 21.81 8.20 8.53
C LYS A 69 21.42 7.69 9.91
N ARG A 70 22.36 7.75 10.82
CA ARG A 70 22.14 7.43 12.24
C ARG A 70 22.57 8.58 13.13
N PHE A 71 21.86 8.76 14.24
CA PHE A 71 22.18 9.70 15.30
C PHE A 71 22.54 8.94 16.56
N THR A 72 23.57 9.42 17.28
CA THR A 72 23.99 8.88 18.58
C THR A 72 23.56 9.84 19.70
N PRO A 73 23.41 9.36 20.95
CA PRO A 73 22.96 10.17 22.08
C PRO A 73 24.07 11.14 22.59
N LYS A 74 24.45 12.09 21.72
CA LYS A 74 25.36 13.18 22.06
C LYS A 74 24.58 14.32 22.72
N ALA A 75 25.23 15.05 23.65
CA ALA A 75 24.61 16.19 24.35
C ALA A 75 24.01 17.22 23.37
N ALA A 76 24.72 17.57 22.30
CA ALA A 76 24.23 18.49 21.27
C ALA A 76 22.97 17.97 20.54
N VAL A 77 22.93 16.68 20.18
CA VAL A 77 21.76 16.06 19.53
C VAL A 77 20.56 16.06 20.48
N ASN A 78 20.76 15.70 21.74
CA ASN A 78 19.67 15.68 22.72
C ASN A 78 19.17 17.09 23.07
N ALA A 79 20.06 18.09 23.12
CA ALA A 79 19.65 19.48 23.29
C ALA A 79 18.82 19.98 22.09
N ALA A 80 19.23 19.64 20.86
CA ALA A 80 18.49 19.97 19.65
C ALA A 80 17.10 19.29 19.61
N LEU A 81 16.99 18.03 19.98
CA LEU A 81 15.70 17.35 20.09
C LEU A 81 14.80 17.97 21.18
N ALA A 82 15.38 18.31 22.33
CA ALA A 82 14.63 18.96 23.42
C ALA A 82 14.08 20.34 23.01
N SER A 83 14.81 21.10 22.19
CA SER A 83 14.35 22.43 21.72
C SER A 83 13.06 22.37 20.91
N VAL A 84 12.74 21.23 20.31
CA VAL A 84 11.50 20.98 19.53
C VAL A 84 10.52 20.06 20.27
N GLY A 85 10.71 19.84 21.57
CA GLY A 85 9.83 19.02 22.39
C GLY A 85 9.94 17.51 22.15
N SER A 86 10.99 17.07 21.45
CA SER A 86 11.19 15.65 21.15
C SER A 86 12.02 14.96 22.24
N ALA A 87 11.70 13.69 22.53
CA ALA A 87 12.37 12.91 23.57
C ALA A 87 13.85 12.69 23.25
N PRO A 88 14.75 12.75 24.28
CA PRO A 88 16.17 12.54 24.09
C PRO A 88 16.47 11.10 23.64
N LEU A 89 17.59 10.92 22.96
CA LEU A 89 18.10 9.61 22.58
C LEU A 89 18.84 8.97 23.76
N THR A 90 18.57 7.70 24.01
CA THR A 90 19.33 6.86 24.97
C THR A 90 20.31 5.93 24.27
N THR A 91 20.01 5.58 23.01
CA THR A 91 20.84 4.70 22.15
C THR A 91 20.94 5.28 20.75
N GLY A 92 21.85 4.76 19.93
CA GLY A 92 21.96 5.13 18.53
C GLY A 92 20.72 4.73 17.73
N ILE A 93 20.11 5.69 17.01
CA ILE A 93 18.85 5.50 16.29
C ILE A 93 19.00 5.96 14.84
N GLY A 94 18.26 5.34 13.92
CA GLY A 94 18.17 5.78 12.52
C GLY A 94 17.41 7.10 12.38
N ALA A 95 17.78 7.90 11.40
CA ALA A 95 17.10 9.16 11.10
C ALA A 95 15.62 8.94 10.73
N ASP A 96 15.31 7.82 10.06
CA ASP A 96 13.95 7.39 9.74
C ASP A 96 13.08 7.23 11.00
N LYS A 97 13.65 6.75 12.11
CA LYS A 97 12.93 6.59 13.39
C LYS A 97 12.69 7.93 14.08
N ILE A 98 13.59 8.90 13.91
CA ILE A 98 13.39 10.26 14.41
C ILE A 98 12.28 10.94 13.60
N LEU A 99 12.32 10.84 12.26
CA LEU A 99 11.31 11.43 11.38
C LEU A 99 9.89 10.87 11.63
N LYS A 100 9.77 9.63 12.10
CA LYS A 100 8.48 9.02 12.46
C LYS A 100 7.83 9.59 13.71
N ARG A 101 8.54 10.41 14.50
CA ARG A 101 7.96 11.03 15.68
C ARG A 101 6.94 12.10 15.25
N PRO A 102 5.79 12.23 15.95
CA PRO A 102 4.73 13.17 15.54
C PRO A 102 5.18 14.63 15.44
N GLU A 103 6.06 15.06 16.35
CA GLU A 103 6.61 16.40 16.44
C GLU A 103 7.71 16.71 15.41
N MET A 104 8.19 15.70 14.68
CA MET A 104 9.30 15.86 13.74
C MET A 104 8.82 15.96 12.29
N THR A 105 9.32 16.94 11.59
CA THR A 105 9.31 17.03 10.12
C THR A 105 10.74 16.93 9.60
N TYR A 106 10.92 16.67 8.31
CA TYR A 106 12.28 16.70 7.76
C TYR A 106 12.90 18.10 7.82
N GLN A 107 12.10 19.16 7.61
CA GLN A 107 12.57 20.54 7.79
C GLN A 107 13.07 20.79 9.21
N THR A 108 12.34 20.31 10.22
CA THR A 108 12.82 20.39 11.61
C THR A 108 14.16 19.67 11.79
N MET A 109 14.35 18.50 11.13
CA MET A 109 15.65 17.80 11.20
C MET A 109 16.77 18.56 10.48
N VAL A 110 16.48 19.29 9.43
CA VAL A 110 17.45 20.22 8.77
C VAL A 110 17.86 21.31 9.76
N ASP A 111 16.88 21.96 10.37
CA ASP A 111 17.09 23.15 11.22
C ASP A 111 17.84 22.82 12.52
N VAL A 112 17.49 21.71 13.20
CA VAL A 112 18.02 21.43 14.53
C VAL A 112 19.09 20.33 14.57
N LEU A 113 19.08 19.40 13.62
CA LEU A 113 20.02 18.27 13.57
C LEU A 113 21.10 18.41 12.48
N GLY A 114 21.04 19.48 11.67
CA GLY A 114 21.99 19.74 10.60
C GLY A 114 21.93 18.69 9.46
N CYS A 115 20.73 18.20 9.17
CA CYS A 115 20.52 17.33 7.99
C CYS A 115 20.69 18.16 6.70
N PRO A 116 21.10 17.54 5.58
CA PRO A 116 21.17 18.25 4.30
C PRO A 116 19.78 18.66 3.82
N ALA A 117 19.68 19.77 3.11
CA ALA A 117 18.47 20.14 2.39
C ALA A 117 18.37 19.32 1.10
N PHE A 118 17.17 18.84 0.79
CA PHE A 118 16.81 18.19 -0.47
C PHE A 118 15.70 18.98 -1.16
N ASP A 119 15.37 18.59 -2.37
CA ASP A 119 14.25 19.13 -3.12
C ASP A 119 12.95 19.02 -2.32
N PRO A 120 12.15 20.10 -2.21
CA PRO A 120 10.94 20.10 -1.36
C PRO A 120 9.91 19.04 -1.73
N GLU A 121 9.69 18.77 -3.02
CA GLU A 121 8.72 17.76 -3.47
C GLU A 121 9.23 16.34 -3.14
N ALA A 122 10.54 16.12 -3.27
CA ALA A 122 11.19 14.87 -2.88
C ALA A 122 11.11 14.64 -1.36
N VAL A 123 11.25 15.70 -0.57
CA VAL A 123 11.13 15.67 0.90
C VAL A 123 9.71 15.32 1.32
N GLU A 124 8.69 15.93 0.72
CA GLU A 124 7.29 15.67 1.03
C GLU A 124 6.95 14.19 0.80
N GLU A 125 7.29 13.64 -0.37
CA GLU A 125 7.05 12.22 -0.69
C GLU A 125 7.84 11.27 0.22
N MET A 126 9.10 11.59 0.52
CA MET A 126 9.93 10.82 1.45
C MET A 126 9.31 10.82 2.85
N GLU A 127 8.87 11.97 3.34
CA GLU A 127 8.28 12.11 4.69
C GLU A 127 7.00 11.30 4.82
N ILE A 128 6.10 11.37 3.82
CA ILE A 128 4.89 10.57 3.74
C ILE A 128 5.24 9.08 3.74
N THR A 129 6.15 8.66 2.88
CA THR A 129 6.56 7.26 2.75
C THR A 129 7.13 6.72 4.04
N VAL A 130 7.99 7.47 4.74
CA VAL A 130 8.61 7.06 6.00
C VAL A 130 7.58 7.01 7.13
N LYS A 131 6.74 8.03 7.28
CA LYS A 131 5.73 8.09 8.36
C LYS A 131 4.65 7.03 8.22
N TYR A 132 4.22 6.76 7.00
CA TYR A 132 3.15 5.77 6.72
C TYR A 132 3.66 4.37 6.39
N GLU A 133 4.97 4.12 6.48
CA GLU A 133 5.60 2.84 6.09
C GLU A 133 4.89 1.59 6.64
N GLY A 134 4.52 1.59 7.91
CA GLY A 134 3.86 0.45 8.53
C GLY A 134 2.44 0.20 7.97
N TYR A 135 1.75 1.24 7.56
CA TYR A 135 0.43 1.13 6.92
C TYR A 135 0.55 0.72 5.46
N ILE A 136 1.53 1.28 4.75
CA ILE A 136 1.84 0.93 3.35
C ILE A 136 2.19 -0.55 3.27
N ALA A 137 3.10 -1.05 4.12
CA ALA A 137 3.49 -2.45 4.14
C ALA A 137 2.31 -3.41 4.39
N ARG A 138 1.38 -3.05 5.30
CA ARG A 138 0.15 -3.83 5.50
C ARG A 138 -0.75 -3.84 4.28
N GLN A 139 -0.87 -2.71 3.60
CA GLN A 139 -1.67 -2.60 2.39
C GLN A 139 -1.04 -3.39 1.23
N GLU A 140 0.28 -3.33 1.05
CA GLU A 140 1.02 -4.14 0.08
C GLU A 140 0.83 -5.64 0.32
N ALA A 141 0.88 -6.09 1.57
CA ALA A 141 0.60 -7.48 1.93
C ALA A 141 -0.85 -7.88 1.55
N ALA A 142 -1.82 -6.99 1.73
CA ALA A 142 -3.20 -7.21 1.30
C ALA A 142 -3.32 -7.30 -0.23
N VAL A 143 -2.63 -6.42 -0.98
CA VAL A 143 -2.56 -6.48 -2.46
C VAL A 143 -1.99 -7.83 -2.92
N GLN A 144 -0.87 -8.26 -2.35
CA GLN A 144 -0.25 -9.53 -2.69
C GLN A 144 -1.17 -10.73 -2.38
N LYS A 145 -1.89 -10.68 -1.26
CA LYS A 145 -2.88 -11.70 -0.91
C LYS A 145 -4.02 -11.74 -1.93
N ALA A 146 -4.58 -10.59 -2.28
CA ALA A 146 -5.62 -10.49 -3.30
C ALA A 146 -5.16 -11.02 -4.66
N ALA A 147 -3.95 -10.65 -5.10
CA ALA A 147 -3.37 -11.14 -6.35
C ALA A 147 -3.15 -12.66 -6.36
N ARG A 148 -2.81 -13.27 -5.22
CA ARG A 148 -2.74 -14.73 -5.10
C ARG A 148 -4.13 -15.38 -5.21
N MET A 149 -5.14 -14.80 -4.56
CA MET A 149 -6.52 -15.28 -4.64
C MET A 149 -7.08 -15.20 -6.06
N GLU A 150 -6.71 -14.17 -6.85
CA GLU A 150 -7.10 -14.08 -8.26
C GLU A 150 -6.50 -15.20 -9.12
N LYS A 151 -5.28 -15.63 -8.83
CA LYS A 151 -4.61 -16.73 -9.54
C LYS A 151 -5.08 -18.11 -9.09
N GLU A 152 -5.70 -18.21 -7.93
CA GLU A 152 -6.18 -19.47 -7.36
C GLU A 152 -7.50 -19.87 -8.02
N LYS A 153 -7.41 -20.77 -9.00
CA LYS A 153 -8.58 -21.25 -9.76
C LYS A 153 -9.50 -22.10 -8.87
N MET A 154 -10.79 -21.90 -9.06
CA MET A 154 -11.84 -22.73 -8.48
C MET A 154 -11.94 -24.05 -9.27
N PRO A 155 -12.08 -25.21 -8.61
CA PRO A 155 -12.45 -26.45 -9.29
C PRO A 155 -13.84 -26.32 -9.94
N GLU A 156 -14.02 -26.90 -11.13
CA GLU A 156 -15.28 -26.81 -11.89
C GLU A 156 -16.41 -27.62 -11.25
N ASP A 157 -16.05 -28.69 -10.52
CA ASP A 157 -16.93 -29.69 -9.96
C ASP A 157 -17.34 -29.43 -8.50
N ILE A 158 -17.13 -28.21 -7.98
CA ILE A 158 -17.55 -27.88 -6.61
C ILE A 158 -19.08 -27.90 -6.49
N ASP A 159 -19.55 -28.68 -5.52
CA ASP A 159 -20.92 -28.65 -5.04
C ASP A 159 -21.07 -27.59 -3.93
N TYR A 160 -21.40 -26.38 -4.34
CA TYR A 160 -21.51 -25.26 -3.41
C TYR A 160 -22.68 -25.40 -2.42
N LEU A 161 -23.76 -26.06 -2.82
CA LEU A 161 -24.97 -26.17 -1.99
C LEU A 161 -24.76 -27.08 -0.77
N HIS A 162 -23.85 -28.03 -0.87
CA HIS A 162 -23.55 -29.00 0.20
C HIS A 162 -22.23 -28.68 0.94
N LEU A 163 -21.65 -27.49 0.76
CA LEU A 163 -20.45 -27.07 1.50
C LEU A 163 -20.77 -26.76 2.96
N ASP A 164 -20.23 -27.55 3.88
CA ASP A 164 -20.35 -27.29 5.32
C ASP A 164 -19.51 -26.09 5.76
N GLY A 165 -20.02 -25.36 6.76
CA GLY A 165 -19.32 -24.20 7.36
C GLY A 165 -19.41 -22.89 6.56
N ILE A 166 -20.18 -22.88 5.46
CA ILE A 166 -20.48 -21.69 4.65
C ILE A 166 -21.95 -21.32 4.84
N SER A 167 -22.25 -20.02 4.91
CA SER A 167 -23.61 -19.51 5.06
C SER A 167 -24.51 -19.93 3.90
N ILE A 168 -25.82 -20.09 4.15
CA ILE A 168 -26.81 -20.47 3.12
C ILE A 168 -26.80 -19.47 1.96
N GLU A 169 -26.74 -18.17 2.28
CA GLU A 169 -26.67 -17.10 1.28
C GLU A 169 -25.43 -17.25 0.40
N ALA A 170 -24.26 -17.44 1.01
CA ALA A 170 -23.01 -17.62 0.26
C ALA A 170 -23.05 -18.88 -0.63
N ARG A 171 -23.60 -20.00 -0.15
CA ARG A 171 -23.78 -21.22 -0.97
C ARG A 171 -24.61 -20.95 -2.23
N GLN A 172 -25.77 -20.30 -2.07
CA GLN A 172 -26.67 -19.97 -3.19
C GLN A 172 -26.00 -19.02 -4.18
N LYS A 173 -25.30 -17.98 -3.69
CA LYS A 173 -24.60 -17.00 -4.52
C LYS A 173 -23.42 -17.61 -5.28
N LEU A 174 -22.63 -18.43 -4.61
CA LEU A 174 -21.50 -19.14 -5.23
C LEU A 174 -21.99 -20.14 -6.30
N ASP A 175 -23.06 -20.86 -6.02
CA ASP A 175 -23.64 -21.80 -6.97
C ASP A 175 -24.24 -21.12 -8.21
N GLN A 176 -24.92 -19.98 -8.00
CA GLN A 176 -25.50 -19.17 -9.09
C GLN A 176 -24.43 -18.54 -9.99
N ILE A 177 -23.36 -18.00 -9.39
CA ILE A 177 -22.35 -17.19 -10.11
C ILE A 177 -21.22 -18.04 -10.68
N ARG A 178 -20.90 -19.18 -10.01
CA ARG A 178 -19.81 -20.08 -10.42
C ARG A 178 -18.50 -19.35 -10.67
N PRO A 179 -17.90 -18.70 -9.63
CA PRO A 179 -16.69 -17.92 -9.79
C PRO A 179 -15.52 -18.77 -10.27
N LEU A 180 -14.67 -18.24 -11.16
CA LEU A 180 -13.51 -18.91 -11.73
C LEU A 180 -12.27 -18.90 -10.81
N SER A 181 -12.25 -18.00 -9.82
CA SER A 181 -11.14 -17.87 -8.88
C SER A 181 -11.64 -17.56 -7.47
N LEU A 182 -10.79 -17.81 -6.46
CA LEU A 182 -11.05 -17.37 -5.09
C LEU A 182 -11.20 -15.85 -4.99
N GLY A 183 -10.46 -15.09 -5.82
CA GLY A 183 -10.60 -13.63 -5.87
C GLY A 183 -11.98 -13.21 -6.35
N GLN A 184 -12.52 -13.82 -7.40
CA GLN A 184 -13.90 -13.57 -7.85
C GLN A 184 -14.92 -13.95 -6.77
N ALA A 185 -14.75 -15.11 -6.12
CA ALA A 185 -15.63 -15.53 -5.04
C ALA A 185 -15.69 -14.52 -3.90
N SER A 186 -14.55 -13.92 -3.53
CA SER A 186 -14.46 -12.95 -2.44
C SER A 186 -15.17 -11.61 -2.70
N ARG A 187 -15.46 -11.28 -3.96
CA ARG A 187 -16.18 -10.06 -4.37
C ARG A 187 -17.68 -10.23 -4.49
N ILE A 188 -18.17 -11.45 -4.37
CA ILE A 188 -19.62 -11.73 -4.46
C ILE A 188 -20.31 -11.17 -3.22
N SER A 189 -21.32 -10.33 -3.43
CA SER A 189 -22.16 -9.82 -2.33
C SER A 189 -22.89 -10.97 -1.65
N GLY A 190 -22.80 -11.06 -0.31
CA GLY A 190 -23.34 -12.19 0.47
C GLY A 190 -22.32 -13.27 0.81
N VAL A 191 -21.08 -13.19 0.28
CA VAL A 191 -19.95 -14.06 0.69
C VAL A 191 -19.09 -13.31 1.70
N SER A 192 -19.09 -13.78 2.94
CA SER A 192 -18.35 -13.15 4.04
C SER A 192 -16.87 -13.59 4.08
N PRO A 193 -15.99 -12.87 4.81
CA PRO A 193 -14.62 -13.31 5.05
C PRO A 193 -14.51 -14.68 5.75
N ALA A 194 -15.53 -15.02 6.58
CA ALA A 194 -15.60 -16.32 7.23
C ALA A 194 -15.88 -17.43 6.20
N ASP A 195 -16.87 -17.22 5.31
CA ASP A 195 -17.18 -18.13 4.21
C ASP A 195 -15.96 -18.34 3.31
N MET A 196 -15.24 -17.26 2.98
CA MET A 196 -13.99 -17.34 2.20
C MET A 196 -12.90 -18.16 2.88
N SER A 197 -12.79 -18.09 4.21
CA SER A 197 -11.80 -18.90 4.94
C SER A 197 -12.08 -20.40 4.81
N VAL A 198 -13.34 -20.79 4.92
CA VAL A 198 -13.78 -22.18 4.73
C VAL A 198 -13.57 -22.63 3.27
N LEU A 199 -13.98 -21.79 2.31
CA LEU A 199 -13.84 -22.09 0.88
C LEU A 199 -12.37 -22.29 0.47
N MET A 200 -11.46 -21.48 1.00
CA MET A 200 -10.02 -21.61 0.76
C MET A 200 -9.46 -22.95 1.26
N VAL A 201 -9.90 -23.41 2.44
CA VAL A 201 -9.50 -24.71 2.98
C VAL A 201 -10.04 -25.85 2.09
N TYR A 202 -11.30 -25.73 1.68
CA TYR A 202 -11.94 -26.73 0.82
C TYR A 202 -11.23 -26.87 -0.53
N VAL A 203 -10.97 -25.76 -1.22
CA VAL A 203 -10.24 -25.73 -2.50
C VAL A 203 -8.85 -26.35 -2.39
N LYS A 204 -8.12 -26.04 -1.30
CA LYS A 204 -6.80 -26.64 -1.04
C LYS A 204 -6.87 -28.16 -0.86
N ARG A 205 -7.89 -28.66 -0.14
CA ARG A 205 -8.08 -30.10 0.07
C ARG A 205 -8.38 -30.83 -1.24
N MET A 206 -9.23 -30.27 -2.09
CA MET A 206 -9.53 -30.86 -3.41
C MET A 206 -8.28 -30.97 -4.27
N LYS A 207 -7.44 -29.91 -4.31
CA LYS A 207 -6.18 -29.91 -5.09
C LYS A 207 -5.08 -30.81 -4.51
N GLY A 208 -5.09 -31.03 -3.21
CA GLY A 208 -4.12 -31.93 -2.55
C GLY A 208 -4.45 -33.41 -2.70
N ASN A 209 -5.66 -33.75 -3.17
CA ASN A 209 -6.12 -35.11 -3.42
C ASN A 209 -6.06 -35.50 -4.91
N GLN A 210 -5.58 -34.60 -5.78
CA GLN A 210 -5.25 -34.84 -7.19
C GLN A 210 -3.74 -34.96 -7.37
#